data_e357d9493dfdfa85fa536eda40961460
#
_entry.id   e357d9493dfdfa85fa536eda40961460
#
_cell.length_a   1.000
_cell.length_b   1.000
_cell.length_c   1.000
_cell.angle_alpha   90.00
_cell.angle_beta   90.00
_cell.angle_gamma   90.00
#
_symmetry.space_group_name_H-M   'P 1'
#
loop_
_entity.id
_entity.type
_entity.pdbx_description
1 polymer ?
#
loop_
_entity_poly.entity_id
_entity_poly.type
_entity_poly.pdbx_seq_one_letter_code
_entity_poly.pdbx_strand_id
1 'polypeptide(L)'
;LFEEAAKQIEKTHRGQFAPSQILKCVEAAVNSATFDEGMKAEQRFFAECLKNPQREALIHIFFAERAANKIPGLDKETPLIDINKASVIGSGTMGGGIAMCFANAGVPVRLHDNDAENLAKGLKVIEGNYARTVSRGRLSQEKMDERMALIIPTAAFEDLGDADVVIEAVYENLDLKKEIFAKL
;
A
#
# COMPACT_ATOMS: atom_id res chain seq x y z
N LEU A 1 -2.53 -4.14 33.12
CA LEU A 1 -2.98 -4.84 31.91
C LEU A 1 -3.95 -3.97 31.09
N PHE A 2 -5.12 -3.56 31.63
CA PHE A 2 -6.11 -2.76 30.87
C PHE A 2 -5.60 -1.36 30.51
N GLU A 3 -4.95 -0.65 31.42
CA GLU A 3 -4.31 0.65 31.13
C GLU A 3 -3.24 0.54 30.04
N GLU A 4 -2.49 -0.53 30.03
CA GLU A 4 -1.45 -0.79 29.04
C GLU A 4 -2.07 -1.09 27.67
N ALA A 5 -3.14 -1.89 27.63
CA ALA A 5 -3.92 -2.16 26.43
C ALA A 5 -4.56 -0.87 25.88
N ALA A 6 -5.10 0.00 26.75
CA ALA A 6 -5.64 1.31 26.36
C ALA A 6 -4.58 2.19 25.68
N LYS A 7 -3.38 2.31 26.27
CA LYS A 7 -2.26 3.04 25.66
C LYS A 7 -1.83 2.45 24.31
N GLN A 8 -1.83 1.12 24.19
CA GLN A 8 -1.52 0.45 22.94
C GLN A 8 -2.59 0.74 21.87
N ILE A 9 -3.87 0.69 22.21
CA ILE A 9 -4.97 1.04 21.31
C ILE A 9 -4.85 2.49 20.84
N GLU A 10 -4.60 3.43 21.74
CA GLU A 10 -4.40 4.83 21.39
C GLU A 10 -3.23 5.04 20.40
N LYS A 11 -2.17 4.25 20.54
CA LYS A 11 -1.00 4.30 19.65
C LYS A 11 -1.24 3.66 18.29
N THR A 12 -1.90 2.47 18.25
CA THR A 12 -2.02 1.64 17.04
C THR A 12 -3.33 1.83 16.29
N HIS A 13 -4.39 2.27 16.99
CA HIS A 13 -5.75 2.46 16.47
C HIS A 13 -6.28 3.86 16.74
N ARG A 14 -5.40 4.84 16.58
CA ARG A 14 -5.68 6.24 16.89
C ARG A 14 -6.95 6.74 16.21
N GLY A 15 -7.88 7.26 17.00
CA GLY A 15 -9.15 7.80 16.51
C GLY A 15 -10.23 6.76 16.19
N GLN A 16 -9.94 5.46 16.30
CA GLN A 16 -10.93 4.41 16.12
C GLN A 16 -11.75 4.21 17.39
N PHE A 17 -13.09 4.21 17.24
CA PHE A 17 -14.02 4.08 18.36
C PHE A 17 -14.14 2.63 18.88
N ALA A 18 -14.32 1.67 17.98
CA ALA A 18 -14.62 0.29 18.34
C ALA A 18 -13.53 -0.41 19.19
N PRO A 19 -12.20 -0.24 18.95
CA PRO A 19 -11.19 -0.89 19.78
C PRO A 19 -11.28 -0.53 21.27
N SER A 20 -11.62 0.71 21.58
CA SER A 20 -11.82 1.15 22.97
C SER A 20 -13.07 0.51 23.60
N GLN A 21 -14.11 0.31 22.82
CA GLN A 21 -15.33 -0.38 23.31
C GLN A 21 -15.09 -1.87 23.51
N ILE A 22 -14.28 -2.50 22.64
CA ILE A 22 -13.88 -3.91 22.83
C ILE A 22 -13.10 -4.08 24.13
N LEU A 23 -12.17 -3.17 24.44
CA LEU A 23 -11.44 -3.23 25.70
C LEU A 23 -12.38 -3.15 26.91
N LYS A 24 -13.38 -2.27 26.88
CA LYS A 24 -14.41 -2.16 27.93
C LYS A 24 -15.26 -3.44 28.06
N CYS A 25 -15.54 -4.14 26.94
CA CYS A 25 -16.22 -5.43 26.98
C CYS A 25 -15.38 -6.48 27.72
N VAL A 26 -14.08 -6.56 27.41
CA VAL A 26 -13.17 -7.50 28.10
C VAL A 26 -13.03 -7.15 29.57
N GLU A 27 -12.95 -5.86 29.91
CA GLU A 27 -12.90 -5.40 31.30
C GLU A 27 -14.19 -5.75 32.05
N ALA A 28 -15.34 -5.57 31.42
CA ALA A 28 -16.65 -5.97 32.00
C ALA A 28 -16.74 -7.49 32.19
N ALA A 29 -16.25 -8.29 31.24
CA ALA A 29 -16.23 -9.74 31.34
C ALA A 29 -15.42 -10.25 32.56
N VAL A 30 -14.34 -9.52 32.91
CA VAL A 30 -13.48 -9.86 34.07
C VAL A 30 -14.10 -9.38 35.40
N ASN A 31 -14.75 -8.22 35.40
CA ASN A 31 -15.17 -7.54 36.62
C ASN A 31 -16.66 -7.71 36.97
N SER A 32 -17.50 -8.23 36.07
CA SER A 32 -18.92 -8.46 36.35
C SER A 32 -19.11 -9.63 37.34
N ALA A 33 -20.07 -9.51 38.23
CA ALA A 33 -20.38 -10.54 39.22
C ALA A 33 -21.01 -11.79 38.58
N THR A 34 -21.69 -11.61 37.43
CA THR A 34 -22.37 -12.71 36.72
C THR A 34 -22.11 -12.61 35.21
N PHE A 35 -22.24 -13.75 34.53
CA PHE A 35 -22.17 -13.79 33.08
C PHE A 35 -23.19 -12.87 32.39
N ASP A 36 -24.42 -12.84 32.92
CA ASP A 36 -25.52 -12.02 32.36
C ASP A 36 -25.24 -10.52 32.48
N GLU A 37 -24.55 -10.07 33.52
CA GLU A 37 -24.13 -8.67 33.66
C GLU A 37 -23.06 -8.33 32.64
N GLY A 38 -22.09 -9.21 32.41
CA GLY A 38 -21.07 -9.07 31.38
C GLY A 38 -21.70 -8.97 30.00
N MET A 39 -22.66 -9.84 29.68
CA MET A 39 -23.39 -9.81 28.39
C MET A 39 -24.18 -8.53 28.18
N LYS A 40 -24.85 -8.02 29.24
CA LYS A 40 -25.54 -6.72 29.15
C LYS A 40 -24.58 -5.56 28.88
N ALA A 41 -23.41 -5.59 29.47
CA ALA A 41 -22.38 -4.59 29.21
C ALA A 41 -21.88 -4.64 27.75
N GLU A 42 -21.58 -5.84 27.22
CA GLU A 42 -21.22 -6.05 25.85
C GLU A 42 -22.27 -5.53 24.86
N GLN A 43 -23.53 -5.89 25.05
CA GLN A 43 -24.66 -5.43 24.23
C GLN A 43 -24.75 -3.90 24.20
N ARG A 44 -24.52 -3.22 25.34
CA ARG A 44 -24.52 -1.76 25.41
C ARG A 44 -23.38 -1.18 24.60
N PHE A 45 -22.12 -1.65 24.77
CA PHE A 45 -20.99 -1.16 24.05
C PHE A 45 -21.09 -1.43 22.55
N PHE A 46 -21.61 -2.59 22.15
CA PHE A 46 -21.93 -2.89 20.77
C PHE A 46 -22.95 -1.93 20.16
N ALA A 47 -24.03 -1.63 20.90
CA ALA A 47 -25.05 -0.68 20.46
C ALA A 47 -24.49 0.74 20.29
N GLU A 48 -23.51 1.15 21.12
CA GLU A 48 -22.77 2.41 20.94
C GLU A 48 -21.94 2.39 19.64
N CYS A 49 -21.27 1.28 19.32
CA CYS A 49 -20.55 1.12 18.05
C CYS A 49 -21.49 1.22 16.85
N LEU A 50 -22.68 0.62 16.92
CA LEU A 50 -23.67 0.68 15.83
C LEU A 50 -24.19 2.10 15.56
N LYS A 51 -24.22 2.96 16.57
CA LYS A 51 -24.66 4.36 16.46
C LYS A 51 -23.53 5.30 16.05
N ASN A 52 -22.27 4.85 16.10
CA ASN A 52 -21.12 5.69 15.78
C ASN A 52 -21.00 5.90 14.26
N PRO A 53 -20.77 7.14 13.78
CA PRO A 53 -20.62 7.43 12.34
C PRO A 53 -19.50 6.64 11.65
N GLN A 54 -18.46 6.24 12.38
CA GLN A 54 -17.38 5.42 11.82
C GLN A 54 -17.88 4.08 11.28
N ARG A 55 -18.97 3.53 11.81
CA ARG A 55 -19.57 2.31 11.29
C ARG A 55 -19.93 2.43 9.81
N GLU A 56 -20.60 3.51 9.43
CA GLU A 56 -21.00 3.73 8.03
C GLU A 56 -19.79 3.91 7.12
N ALA A 57 -18.80 4.66 7.56
CA ALA A 57 -17.55 4.84 6.83
C ALA A 57 -16.80 3.51 6.62
N LEU A 58 -16.70 2.67 7.65
CA LEU A 58 -16.04 1.37 7.55
C LEU A 58 -16.80 0.39 6.65
N ILE A 59 -18.13 0.39 6.71
CA ILE A 59 -18.98 -0.40 5.79
C ILE A 59 -18.77 0.08 4.35
N HIS A 60 -18.74 1.39 4.12
CA HIS A 60 -18.51 1.96 2.80
C HIS A 60 -17.15 1.51 2.23
N ILE A 61 -16.08 1.66 3.00
CA ILE A 61 -14.73 1.24 2.56
C ILE A 61 -14.68 -0.27 2.26
N PHE A 62 -15.29 -1.09 3.13
CA PHE A 62 -15.35 -2.53 2.93
C PHE A 62 -16.00 -2.93 1.58
N PHE A 63 -17.07 -2.27 1.18
CA PHE A 63 -17.71 -2.53 -0.09
C PHE A 63 -17.00 -1.85 -1.26
N ALA A 64 -16.41 -0.65 -1.06
CA ALA A 64 -15.64 0.05 -2.08
C ALA A 64 -14.39 -0.74 -2.51
N GLU A 65 -13.64 -1.30 -1.57
CA GLU A 65 -12.49 -2.18 -1.87
C GLU A 65 -12.89 -3.41 -2.71
N ARG A 66 -14.05 -4.00 -2.40
CA ARG A 66 -14.57 -5.12 -3.18
C ARG A 66 -15.07 -4.72 -4.56
N ALA A 67 -15.66 -3.53 -4.66
CA ALA A 67 -16.15 -3.00 -5.94
C ALA A 67 -14.99 -2.58 -6.86
N ALA A 68 -13.90 -2.03 -6.31
CA ALA A 68 -12.73 -1.60 -7.07
C ALA A 68 -12.08 -2.73 -7.88
N ASN A 69 -12.21 -3.98 -7.41
CA ASN A 69 -11.70 -5.15 -8.11
C ASN A 69 -12.65 -5.68 -9.22
N LYS A 70 -13.78 -5.00 -9.44
CA LYS A 70 -14.76 -5.40 -10.47
C LYS A 70 -14.82 -4.30 -11.52
N ILE A 71 -14.43 -4.63 -12.75
CA ILE A 71 -14.57 -3.73 -13.89
C ILE A 71 -15.93 -3.96 -14.54
N PRO A 72 -16.84 -2.97 -14.53
CA PRO A 72 -18.14 -3.12 -15.17
C PRO A 72 -17.99 -3.44 -16.67
N GLY A 73 -18.71 -4.45 -17.15
CA GLY A 73 -18.68 -4.84 -18.55
C GLY A 73 -17.52 -5.73 -18.96
N LEU A 74 -16.59 -6.05 -18.04
CA LEU A 74 -15.52 -7.02 -18.30
C LEU A 74 -15.96 -8.41 -17.83
N ASP A 75 -15.93 -9.38 -18.73
CA ASP A 75 -16.20 -10.78 -18.39
C ASP A 75 -15.03 -11.36 -17.59
N LYS A 76 -15.33 -12.29 -16.68
CA LYS A 76 -14.31 -13.03 -15.93
C LYS A 76 -13.42 -13.89 -16.80
N GLU A 77 -13.94 -14.33 -17.96
CA GLU A 77 -13.23 -15.11 -18.96
C GLU A 77 -12.37 -14.26 -19.91
N THR A 78 -12.35 -12.93 -19.74
CA THR A 78 -11.51 -12.05 -20.57
C THR A 78 -10.04 -12.42 -20.38
N PRO A 79 -9.30 -12.74 -21.47
CA PRO A 79 -7.90 -13.08 -21.38
C PRO A 79 -7.09 -11.93 -20.77
N LEU A 80 -6.22 -12.26 -19.83
CA LEU A 80 -5.29 -11.31 -19.24
C LEU A 80 -4.01 -11.26 -20.07
N ILE A 81 -3.39 -10.09 -20.14
CA ILE A 81 -2.04 -9.93 -20.70
C ILE A 81 -1.06 -10.17 -19.57
N ASP A 82 -0.10 -11.08 -19.78
CA ASP A 82 0.98 -11.32 -18.84
C ASP A 82 1.92 -10.12 -18.81
N ILE A 83 2.22 -9.62 -17.61
CA ILE A 83 3.17 -8.53 -17.41
C ILE A 83 4.48 -9.14 -16.91
N ASN A 84 5.42 -9.34 -17.83
CA ASN A 84 6.74 -9.93 -17.55
C ASN A 84 7.83 -8.86 -17.41
N LYS A 85 7.61 -7.67 -18.00
CA LYS A 85 8.52 -6.53 -17.97
C LYS A 85 7.75 -5.24 -17.82
N ALA A 86 8.20 -4.38 -16.95
CA ALA A 86 7.64 -3.06 -16.75
C ALA A 86 8.68 -1.96 -17.06
N SER A 87 8.20 -0.77 -17.35
CA SER A 87 9.01 0.44 -17.42
C SER A 87 8.35 1.57 -16.64
N VAL A 88 9.14 2.36 -15.94
CA VAL A 88 8.68 3.54 -15.18
C VAL A 88 9.49 4.74 -15.64
N ILE A 89 8.80 5.80 -16.06
CA ILE A 89 9.39 7.07 -16.52
C ILE A 89 9.27 8.08 -15.39
N GLY A 90 10.41 8.55 -14.90
CA GLY A 90 10.55 9.41 -13.73
C GLY A 90 11.00 8.64 -12.49
N SER A 91 12.17 9.00 -11.96
CA SER A 91 12.81 8.36 -10.80
C SER A 91 12.51 9.05 -9.46
N GLY A 92 11.54 9.97 -9.45
CA GLY A 92 11.09 10.67 -8.25
C GLY A 92 10.39 9.76 -7.22
N THR A 93 9.81 10.38 -6.20
CA THR A 93 9.17 9.64 -5.09
C THR A 93 8.11 8.65 -5.56
N MET A 94 7.25 9.05 -6.51
CA MET A 94 6.22 8.16 -7.04
C MET A 94 6.80 7.08 -7.95
N GLY A 95 7.62 7.44 -8.94
CA GLY A 95 8.21 6.47 -9.87
C GLY A 95 9.09 5.45 -9.16
N GLY A 96 9.91 5.88 -8.19
CA GLY A 96 10.68 4.97 -7.35
C GLY A 96 9.80 4.01 -6.55
N GLY A 97 8.69 4.50 -5.98
CA GLY A 97 7.72 3.66 -5.27
C GLY A 97 7.04 2.64 -6.19
N ILE A 98 6.66 3.05 -7.41
CA ILE A 98 6.06 2.17 -8.42
C ILE A 98 7.06 1.09 -8.86
N ALA A 99 8.33 1.47 -9.13
CA ALA A 99 9.38 0.51 -9.46
C ALA A 99 9.58 -0.53 -8.34
N MET A 100 9.54 -0.10 -7.06
CA MET A 100 9.57 -1.03 -5.93
C MET A 100 8.37 -1.98 -5.91
N CYS A 101 7.17 -1.55 -6.33
CA CYS A 101 6.00 -2.43 -6.40
C CYS A 101 6.21 -3.55 -7.43
N PHE A 102 6.73 -3.24 -8.61
CA PHE A 102 7.06 -4.25 -9.62
C PHE A 102 8.15 -5.22 -9.11
N ALA A 103 9.24 -4.69 -8.56
CA ALA A 103 10.31 -5.51 -8.00
C ALA A 103 9.83 -6.40 -6.84
N ASN A 104 8.90 -5.92 -6.00
CA ASN A 104 8.28 -6.71 -4.94
C ASN A 104 7.41 -7.85 -5.48
N ALA A 105 6.82 -7.67 -6.66
CA ALA A 105 6.05 -8.69 -7.37
C ALA A 105 6.93 -9.64 -8.20
N GLY A 106 8.25 -9.46 -8.22
CA GLY A 106 9.19 -10.26 -8.99
C GLY A 106 9.25 -9.89 -10.48
N VAL A 107 8.69 -8.73 -10.86
CA VAL A 107 8.68 -8.24 -12.25
C VAL A 107 9.89 -7.33 -12.47
N PRO A 108 10.78 -7.63 -13.43
CA PRO A 108 11.84 -6.71 -13.84
C PRO A 108 11.27 -5.37 -14.31
N VAL A 109 11.87 -4.29 -13.85
CA VAL A 109 11.40 -2.94 -14.14
C VAL A 109 12.54 -2.02 -14.54
N ARG A 110 12.44 -1.39 -15.72
CA ARG A 110 13.33 -0.31 -16.11
C ARG A 110 12.87 0.99 -15.46
N LEU A 111 13.77 1.61 -14.72
CA LEU A 111 13.54 2.93 -14.14
C LEU A 111 14.29 3.96 -14.98
N HIS A 112 13.53 4.76 -15.71
CA HIS A 112 14.05 5.77 -16.61
C HIS A 112 13.97 7.17 -16.00
N ASP A 113 15.02 7.93 -16.17
CA ASP A 113 15.02 9.39 -15.98
C ASP A 113 15.97 9.99 -17.01
N ASN A 114 15.59 11.12 -17.60
CA ASN A 114 16.44 11.84 -18.56
C ASN A 114 17.61 12.56 -17.89
N ASP A 115 17.61 12.69 -16.56
CA ASP A 115 18.69 13.23 -15.75
C ASP A 115 19.35 12.11 -14.91
N ALA A 116 20.61 11.83 -15.23
CA ALA A 116 21.39 10.78 -14.56
C ALA A 116 21.59 11.03 -13.06
N GLU A 117 21.64 12.29 -12.62
CA GLU A 117 21.74 12.62 -11.19
C GLU A 117 20.43 12.30 -10.46
N ASN A 118 19.30 12.64 -11.08
CA ASN A 118 17.99 12.33 -10.53
C ASN A 118 17.78 10.81 -10.46
N LEU A 119 18.17 10.08 -11.50
CA LEU A 119 18.13 8.63 -11.51
C LEU A 119 18.97 8.03 -10.38
N ALA A 120 20.18 8.49 -10.20
CA ALA A 120 21.07 8.03 -9.12
C ALA A 120 20.51 8.36 -7.72
N LYS A 121 19.90 9.55 -7.55
CA LYS A 121 19.22 9.94 -6.32
C LYS A 121 18.00 9.05 -6.05
N GLY A 122 17.20 8.78 -7.08
CA GLY A 122 16.03 7.88 -7.00
C GLY A 122 16.41 6.48 -6.53
N LEU A 123 17.46 5.89 -7.13
CA LEU A 123 17.98 4.58 -6.73
C LEU A 123 18.45 4.54 -5.27
N LYS A 124 19.16 5.57 -4.80
CA LYS A 124 19.57 5.68 -3.39
C LYS A 124 18.36 5.73 -2.43
N VAL A 125 17.29 6.41 -2.84
CA VAL A 125 16.04 6.45 -2.03
C VAL A 125 15.40 5.07 -1.95
N ILE A 126 15.33 4.35 -3.07
CA ILE A 126 14.81 2.98 -3.12
C ILE A 126 15.64 2.05 -2.22
N GLU A 127 16.96 2.06 -2.37
CA GLU A 127 17.88 1.28 -1.55
C GLU A 127 17.71 1.59 -0.05
N GLY A 128 17.63 2.88 0.30
CA GLY A 128 17.38 3.32 1.67
C GLY A 128 16.04 2.86 2.25
N ASN A 129 15.00 2.76 1.42
CA ASN A 129 13.68 2.25 1.82
C ASN A 129 13.74 0.74 2.11
N TYR A 130 14.41 -0.03 1.27
CA TYR A 130 14.64 -1.46 1.51
C TYR A 130 15.53 -1.69 2.73
N ALA A 131 16.65 -0.99 2.85
CA ALA A 131 17.56 -1.10 3.99
C ALA A 131 16.86 -0.82 5.33
N ARG A 132 15.96 0.19 5.36
CA ARG A 132 15.12 0.48 6.53
C ARG A 132 14.15 -0.67 6.85
N THR A 133 13.68 -1.38 5.84
CA THR A 133 12.79 -2.55 6.01
C THR A 133 13.58 -3.75 6.55
N VAL A 134 14.80 -3.93 6.07
CA VAL A 134 15.76 -4.96 6.57
C VAL A 134 16.12 -4.68 8.03
N SER A 135 16.48 -3.44 8.38
CA SER A 135 16.85 -3.07 9.75
C SER A 135 15.73 -3.30 10.79
N ARG A 136 14.47 -3.32 10.33
CA ARG A 136 13.29 -3.64 11.14
C ARG A 136 12.96 -5.13 11.19
N GLY A 137 13.78 -5.98 10.60
CA GLY A 137 13.56 -7.44 10.53
C GLY A 137 12.35 -7.88 9.68
N ARG A 138 11.86 -7.01 8.79
CA ARG A 138 10.68 -7.28 7.94
C ARG A 138 11.04 -7.77 6.53
N LEU A 139 12.32 -7.73 6.18
CA LEU A 139 12.88 -8.18 4.91
C LEU A 139 14.28 -8.73 5.20
N SER A 140 14.70 -9.84 4.54
CA SER A 140 16.07 -10.30 4.58
C SER A 140 16.96 -9.49 3.64
N GLN A 141 18.27 -9.46 3.92
CA GLN A 141 19.23 -8.81 3.01
C GLN A 141 19.21 -9.44 1.62
N GLU A 142 19.20 -10.78 1.56
CA GLU A 142 19.12 -11.54 0.31
C GLU A 142 17.92 -11.11 -0.55
N LYS A 143 16.72 -10.99 0.05
CA LYS A 143 15.53 -10.51 -0.67
C LYS A 143 15.60 -9.04 -1.06
N MET A 144 16.30 -8.21 -0.31
CA MET A 144 16.57 -6.83 -0.72
C MET A 144 17.44 -6.83 -1.98
N ASP A 145 18.51 -7.62 -2.00
CA ASP A 145 19.45 -7.68 -3.12
C ASP A 145 18.78 -8.23 -4.38
N GLU A 146 17.94 -9.28 -4.25
CA GLU A 146 17.10 -9.79 -5.34
C GLU A 146 16.18 -8.70 -5.93
N ARG A 147 15.48 -7.94 -5.08
CA ARG A 147 14.57 -6.88 -5.53
C ARG A 147 15.30 -5.71 -6.17
N MET A 148 16.44 -5.32 -5.60
CA MET A 148 17.27 -4.27 -6.19
C MET A 148 17.80 -4.67 -7.57
N ALA A 149 18.15 -5.94 -7.77
CA ALA A 149 18.60 -6.46 -9.07
C ALA A 149 17.50 -6.44 -10.15
N LEU A 150 16.22 -6.44 -9.76
CA LEU A 150 15.10 -6.31 -10.69
C LEU A 150 14.86 -4.86 -11.15
N ILE A 151 15.45 -3.86 -10.49
CA ILE A 151 15.32 -2.45 -10.87
C ILE A 151 16.50 -2.06 -11.74
N ILE A 152 16.24 -1.91 -13.02
CA ILE A 152 17.27 -1.66 -14.05
C ILE A 152 17.22 -0.18 -14.42
N PRO A 153 18.21 0.63 -14.01
CA PRO A 153 18.24 2.04 -14.37
C PRO A 153 18.60 2.23 -15.84
N THR A 154 17.95 3.17 -16.51
CA THR A 154 18.30 3.58 -17.87
C THR A 154 18.06 5.07 -18.09
N ALA A 155 18.97 5.72 -18.84
CA ALA A 155 18.80 7.07 -19.36
C ALA A 155 18.30 7.07 -20.83
N ALA A 156 18.36 5.92 -21.51
CA ALA A 156 17.92 5.78 -22.89
C ALA A 156 16.41 5.47 -22.95
N PHE A 157 15.67 6.32 -23.66
CA PHE A 157 14.22 6.17 -23.80
C PHE A 157 13.88 4.93 -24.66
N GLU A 158 14.73 4.59 -25.59
CA GLU A 158 14.59 3.44 -26.50
C GLU A 158 14.59 2.10 -25.77
N ASP A 159 15.21 2.04 -24.59
CA ASP A 159 15.20 0.83 -23.76
C ASP A 159 13.81 0.47 -23.24
N LEU A 160 12.84 1.40 -23.28
CA LEU A 160 11.49 1.18 -22.77
C LEU A 160 10.60 0.36 -23.71
N GLY A 161 11.01 0.21 -24.98
CA GLY A 161 10.16 -0.32 -26.07
C GLY A 161 9.80 -1.79 -25.97
N ASP A 162 10.45 -2.59 -25.12
CA ASP A 162 10.12 -4.01 -24.90
C ASP A 162 9.29 -4.29 -23.63
N ALA A 163 8.77 -3.25 -22.99
CA ALA A 163 7.97 -3.39 -21.79
C ALA A 163 6.51 -3.76 -22.13
N ASP A 164 5.92 -4.66 -21.36
CA ASP A 164 4.51 -5.01 -21.44
C ASP A 164 3.60 -3.90 -20.87
N VAL A 165 4.15 -3.10 -19.95
CA VAL A 165 3.48 -1.93 -19.36
C VAL A 165 4.47 -0.82 -19.10
N VAL A 166 4.07 0.41 -19.45
CA VAL A 166 4.84 1.63 -19.17
C VAL A 166 4.02 2.53 -18.25
N ILE A 167 4.63 2.97 -17.14
CA ILE A 167 4.02 3.91 -16.19
C ILE A 167 4.76 5.24 -16.29
N GLU A 168 4.05 6.30 -16.68
CA GLU A 168 4.56 7.65 -16.63
C GLU A 168 4.34 8.25 -15.22
N ALA A 169 5.41 8.72 -14.59
CA ALA A 169 5.45 9.29 -13.25
C ALA A 169 6.34 10.54 -13.16
N VAL A 170 6.38 11.33 -14.24
CA VAL A 170 7.13 12.59 -14.28
C VAL A 170 6.34 13.72 -13.61
N TYR A 171 6.96 14.91 -13.56
CA TYR A 171 6.32 16.11 -13.04
C TYR A 171 5.02 16.40 -13.78
N GLU A 172 4.01 16.90 -13.05
CA GLU A 172 2.66 17.17 -13.55
C GLU A 172 2.65 18.37 -14.52
N ASN A 173 2.96 18.09 -15.78
CA ASN A 173 2.96 19.04 -16.88
C ASN A 173 2.38 18.37 -18.12
N LEU A 174 1.26 18.92 -18.62
CA LEU A 174 0.50 18.34 -19.72
C LEU A 174 1.30 18.23 -21.02
N ASP A 175 2.11 19.23 -21.35
CA ASP A 175 2.87 19.25 -22.61
C ASP A 175 4.01 18.21 -22.55
N LEU A 176 4.71 18.11 -21.41
CA LEU A 176 5.70 17.08 -21.19
C LEU A 176 5.09 15.67 -21.30
N LYS A 177 3.90 15.45 -20.72
CA LYS A 177 3.22 14.15 -20.82
C LYS A 177 2.84 13.84 -22.27
N LYS A 178 2.35 14.81 -23.03
CA LYS A 178 2.06 14.62 -24.47
C LYS A 178 3.32 14.25 -25.25
N GLU A 179 4.45 14.90 -24.98
CA GLU A 179 5.72 14.55 -25.62
C GLU A 179 6.18 13.12 -25.30
N ILE A 180 6.04 12.69 -24.06
CA ILE A 180 6.36 11.34 -23.64
C ILE A 180 5.46 10.32 -24.33
N PHE A 181 4.14 10.52 -24.27
CA PHE A 181 3.18 9.62 -24.92
C PHE A 181 3.27 9.59 -26.45
N ALA A 182 3.78 10.65 -27.08
CA ALA A 182 4.04 10.65 -28.51
C ALA A 182 5.28 9.85 -28.93
N LYS A 183 6.17 9.53 -27.97
CA LYS A 183 7.38 8.73 -28.19
C LYS A 183 7.19 7.24 -27.84
N LEU A 184 6.17 6.92 -27.04
CA LEU A 184 5.78 5.55 -26.70
C LEU A 184 4.97 4.90 -27.82
#